data_1e73c84f612f635fd94e5a96c92a77b2
#
_entry.id   1e73c84f612f635fd94e5a96c92a77b2
#
_cell.length_a   1.000
_cell.length_b   1.000
_cell.length_c   1.000
_cell.angle_alpha   90.00
_cell.angle_beta   90.00
_cell.angle_gamma   90.00
#
_symmetry.space_group_name_H-M   'P 1'
#
loop_
_entity.id
_entity.type
_entity.pdbx_description
1 polymer ?
#
loop_
_entity_poly.entity_id
_entity_poly.type
_entity_poly.pdbx_seq_one_letter_code
_entity_poly.pdbx_strand_id
1 'polypeptide(L)'
;MHSEVTFQSDKITLAGTLTVPKYDAPPPCVIMVHGSGAQDRDGNISGFNTEIFKNLAGYLAEQGVASFRYDKRGCGESAGNFKVAGLSEVVADACAAIDFIGGEQGDVINQIEIYLLGHSEGAVLAPEIAATRPELAGIIMLCASLRSFEQDGVKNAEILNRDLNKMTGLKGKLARLFLYTKDPLATMQKLRRKVETTKAKRIWVAFNRVSTKFYRETFNYDVKSFLQKNQHPILAIGGSKDFQCHPDDTLLIKEISPSQTETHIIEDMDHTLRLQREEATIISYASSCSGPIMPEVNEKVYAWIAQRKRERAGQ
;
A
#
# COMPACT_ATOMS: atom_id res chain seq x y z
N MET A 1 17.34 -15.96 -7.08
CA MET A 1 16.96 -15.93 -8.53
C MET A 1 15.85 -14.90 -8.70
N HIS A 2 15.91 -14.09 -9.76
CA HIS A 2 14.81 -13.19 -10.13
C HIS A 2 14.22 -13.69 -11.42
N SER A 3 12.93 -13.92 -11.46
CA SER A 3 12.20 -14.40 -12.64
C SER A 3 11.11 -13.41 -12.99
N GLU A 4 11.15 -12.88 -14.21
CA GLU A 4 10.05 -12.12 -14.77
C GLU A 4 8.94 -13.08 -15.19
N VAL A 5 7.74 -12.84 -14.71
CA VAL A 5 6.59 -13.71 -14.90
C VAL A 5 5.36 -12.91 -15.29
N THR A 6 4.39 -13.58 -15.88
CA THR A 6 3.06 -13.01 -16.13
C THR A 6 1.98 -13.91 -15.59
N PHE A 7 0.87 -13.34 -15.16
CA PHE A 7 -0.29 -14.08 -14.66
C PHE A 7 -1.59 -13.40 -15.12
N GLN A 8 -2.69 -14.13 -15.02
CA GLN A 8 -3.99 -13.64 -15.46
C GLN A 8 -4.79 -13.11 -14.28
N SER A 9 -5.34 -11.89 -14.44
CA SER A 9 -6.38 -11.34 -13.56
C SER A 9 -7.58 -10.98 -14.44
N ASP A 10 -8.70 -11.67 -14.24
CA ASP A 10 -9.86 -11.61 -15.16
C ASP A 10 -9.42 -11.90 -16.61
N LYS A 11 -9.52 -10.88 -17.47
CA LYS A 11 -9.20 -10.95 -18.91
C LYS A 11 -7.93 -10.19 -19.28
N ILE A 12 -7.12 -9.82 -18.31
CA ILE A 12 -5.89 -9.06 -18.55
C ILE A 12 -4.68 -9.82 -18.04
N THR A 13 -3.56 -9.65 -18.72
CA THR A 13 -2.27 -10.17 -18.31
C THR A 13 -1.55 -9.14 -17.46
N LEU A 14 -1.16 -9.52 -16.27
CA LEU A 14 -0.32 -8.71 -15.38
C LEU A 14 1.10 -9.25 -15.40
N ALA A 15 2.07 -8.36 -15.27
CA ALA A 15 3.49 -8.68 -15.22
C ALA A 15 4.04 -8.49 -13.80
N GLY A 16 4.95 -9.36 -13.40
CA GLY A 16 5.56 -9.30 -12.07
C GLY A 16 6.94 -9.93 -12.04
N THR A 17 7.61 -9.76 -10.90
CA THR A 17 8.91 -10.36 -10.61
C THR A 17 8.77 -11.26 -9.38
N LEU A 18 9.03 -12.55 -9.58
CA LEU A 18 9.19 -13.51 -8.50
C LEU A 18 10.67 -13.58 -8.10
N THR A 19 10.96 -13.24 -6.86
CA THR A 19 12.29 -13.33 -6.28
C THR A 19 12.35 -14.51 -5.35
N VAL A 20 13.14 -15.55 -5.70
CA VAL A 20 13.32 -16.75 -4.90
C VAL A 20 14.78 -16.82 -4.42
N PRO A 21 15.03 -16.91 -3.09
CA PRO A 21 16.37 -17.10 -2.55
C PRO A 21 16.93 -18.48 -2.96
N LYS A 22 18.20 -18.73 -2.69
CA LYS A 22 18.72 -20.11 -2.68
C LYS A 22 18.14 -20.82 -1.47
N TYR A 23 17.65 -22.04 -1.65
CA TYR A 23 16.96 -22.79 -0.58
C TYR A 23 17.25 -24.30 -0.67
N ASP A 24 17.22 -24.94 0.48
CA ASP A 24 17.22 -26.41 0.60
C ASP A 24 15.78 -26.97 0.67
N ALA A 25 14.82 -26.13 1.09
CA ALA A 25 13.39 -26.43 1.11
C ALA A 25 12.60 -25.18 0.66
N PRO A 26 11.43 -25.32 0.01
CA PRO A 26 10.63 -24.21 -0.48
C PRO A 26 10.44 -23.10 0.56
N PRO A 27 10.84 -21.85 0.26
CA PRO A 27 10.79 -20.74 1.22
C PRO A 27 9.36 -20.20 1.40
N PRO A 28 9.07 -19.54 2.53
CA PRO A 28 7.90 -18.68 2.64
C PRO A 28 7.92 -17.56 1.59
N CYS A 29 6.75 -17.08 1.19
CA CYS A 29 6.62 -16.03 0.16
C CYS A 29 5.80 -14.86 0.64
N VAL A 30 6.25 -13.64 0.34
CA VAL A 30 5.54 -12.39 0.59
C VAL A 30 5.03 -11.81 -0.73
N ILE A 31 3.71 -11.71 -0.89
CA ILE A 31 3.07 -11.04 -2.02
C ILE A 31 2.84 -9.58 -1.64
N MET A 32 3.29 -8.64 -2.48
CA MET A 32 3.30 -7.21 -2.16
C MET A 32 2.23 -6.45 -2.94
N VAL A 33 1.37 -5.71 -2.22
CA VAL A 33 0.26 -4.92 -2.76
C VAL A 33 0.54 -3.43 -2.58
N HIS A 34 0.45 -2.70 -3.68
CA HIS A 34 0.85 -1.29 -3.78
C HIS A 34 -0.04 -0.32 -3.02
N GLY A 35 0.54 0.84 -2.70
CA GLY A 35 -0.17 2.06 -2.32
C GLY A 35 -0.98 2.67 -3.47
N SER A 36 -1.64 3.81 -3.22
CA SER A 36 -2.43 4.52 -4.23
C SER A 36 -1.56 5.08 -5.36
N GLY A 37 -2.18 5.30 -6.51
CA GLY A 37 -1.53 5.81 -7.71
C GLY A 37 -1.12 4.74 -8.71
N ALA A 38 -0.60 5.21 -9.85
CA ALA A 38 -0.11 4.36 -10.93
C ALA A 38 1.31 3.89 -10.61
N GLN A 39 1.41 2.74 -9.95
CA GLN A 39 2.69 2.20 -9.46
C GLN A 39 3.12 0.97 -10.27
N ASP A 40 4.44 0.89 -10.51
CA ASP A 40 5.08 -0.33 -10.98
C ASP A 40 5.34 -1.32 -9.83
N ARG A 41 5.87 -2.50 -10.16
CA ARG A 41 6.16 -3.60 -9.21
C ARG A 41 7.14 -3.23 -8.09
N ASP A 42 7.95 -2.20 -8.26
CA ASP A 42 8.93 -1.72 -7.28
C ASP A 42 8.34 -0.66 -6.33
N GLY A 43 7.11 -0.21 -6.59
CA GLY A 43 6.43 0.84 -5.84
C GLY A 43 6.67 2.24 -6.40
N ASN A 44 7.27 2.37 -7.59
CA ASN A 44 7.56 3.65 -8.21
C ASN A 44 6.32 4.26 -8.85
N ILE A 45 6.23 5.59 -8.79
CA ILE A 45 5.24 6.41 -9.50
C ILE A 45 6.00 7.30 -10.48
N SER A 46 5.40 7.67 -11.60
CA SER A 46 6.02 8.60 -12.55
C SER A 46 6.53 9.86 -11.85
N GLY A 47 7.85 10.08 -11.90
CA GLY A 47 8.56 11.18 -11.23
C GLY A 47 9.04 10.90 -9.80
N PHE A 48 8.72 9.71 -9.22
CA PHE A 48 9.12 9.34 -7.87
C PHE A 48 9.56 7.87 -7.82
N ASN A 49 10.86 7.63 -7.69
CA ASN A 49 11.42 6.30 -7.54
C ASN A 49 11.52 5.94 -6.07
N THR A 50 10.47 5.33 -5.52
CA THR A 50 10.45 4.94 -4.12
C THR A 50 11.15 3.62 -3.85
N GLU A 51 11.17 2.71 -4.81
CA GLU A 51 11.76 1.37 -4.73
C GLU A 51 11.46 0.61 -3.42
N ILE A 52 10.34 0.92 -2.75
CA ILE A 52 9.97 0.34 -1.46
C ILE A 52 9.93 -1.18 -1.54
N PHE A 53 9.23 -1.72 -2.53
CA PHE A 53 9.08 -3.16 -2.66
C PHE A 53 10.34 -3.86 -3.18
N LYS A 54 11.13 -3.18 -4.00
CA LYS A 54 12.44 -3.70 -4.44
C LYS A 54 13.41 -3.82 -3.25
N ASN A 55 13.45 -2.81 -2.38
CA ASN A 55 14.26 -2.83 -1.17
C ASN A 55 13.84 -3.97 -0.22
N LEU A 56 12.53 -4.08 0.08
CA LEU A 56 11.99 -5.16 0.90
C LEU A 56 12.30 -6.54 0.30
N ALA A 57 12.06 -6.74 -1.00
CA ALA A 57 12.32 -8.00 -1.69
C ALA A 57 13.79 -8.41 -1.66
N GLY A 58 14.71 -7.44 -1.83
CA GLY A 58 16.14 -7.69 -1.74
C GLY A 58 16.55 -8.20 -0.36
N TYR A 59 16.14 -7.49 0.70
CA TYR A 59 16.42 -7.89 2.07
C TYR A 59 15.80 -9.26 2.42
N LEU A 60 14.53 -9.48 2.08
CA LEU A 60 13.85 -10.74 2.36
C LEU A 60 14.53 -11.93 1.67
N ALA A 61 15.01 -11.74 0.43
CA ALA A 61 15.75 -12.78 -0.29
C ALA A 61 17.07 -13.14 0.40
N GLU A 62 17.79 -12.18 0.97
CA GLU A 62 19.00 -12.41 1.77
C GLU A 62 18.70 -13.21 3.04
N GLN A 63 17.49 -13.08 3.57
CA GLN A 63 17.01 -13.78 4.75
C GLN A 63 16.31 -15.12 4.46
N GLY A 64 16.31 -15.58 3.20
CA GLY A 64 15.70 -16.86 2.84
C GLY A 64 14.18 -16.81 2.67
N VAL A 65 13.60 -15.63 2.44
CA VAL A 65 12.17 -15.43 2.17
C VAL A 65 11.97 -15.00 0.72
N ALA A 66 11.10 -15.69 0.00
CA ALA A 66 10.71 -15.31 -1.36
C ALA A 66 9.76 -14.12 -1.36
N SER A 67 9.68 -13.40 -2.48
CA SER A 67 8.73 -12.32 -2.63
C SER A 67 8.18 -12.25 -4.06
N PHE A 68 6.92 -11.83 -4.17
CA PHE A 68 6.27 -11.55 -5.45
C PHE A 68 5.78 -10.11 -5.50
N ARG A 69 6.20 -9.40 -6.54
CA ARG A 69 5.86 -8.00 -6.84
C ARG A 69 5.31 -7.95 -8.26
N TYR A 70 4.23 -7.22 -8.48
CA TYR A 70 3.62 -7.10 -9.82
C TYR A 70 3.30 -5.64 -10.16
N ASP A 71 3.26 -5.29 -11.43
CA ASP A 71 2.81 -3.97 -11.86
C ASP A 71 1.29 -3.86 -11.74
N LYS A 72 0.78 -2.75 -11.18
CA LYS A 72 -0.67 -2.48 -11.22
C LYS A 72 -1.20 -2.55 -12.63
N ARG A 73 -2.47 -2.93 -12.80
CA ARG A 73 -3.13 -2.93 -14.11
C ARG A 73 -2.99 -1.59 -14.83
N GLY A 74 -2.47 -1.62 -16.06
CA GLY A 74 -2.20 -0.43 -16.87
C GLY A 74 -0.99 0.39 -16.42
N CYS A 75 -0.09 -0.20 -15.62
CA CYS A 75 1.20 0.36 -15.21
C CYS A 75 2.32 -0.60 -15.61
N GLY A 76 3.56 -0.10 -15.72
CA GLY A 76 4.71 -0.90 -16.10
C GLY A 76 4.45 -1.74 -17.34
N GLU A 77 4.63 -3.05 -17.23
CA GLU A 77 4.41 -4.05 -18.29
C GLU A 77 3.03 -4.72 -18.21
N SER A 78 2.22 -4.41 -17.20
CA SER A 78 0.87 -4.96 -17.02
C SER A 78 -0.13 -4.35 -17.99
N ALA A 79 -0.92 -5.21 -18.62
CA ALA A 79 -2.06 -4.81 -19.44
C ALA A 79 -3.17 -4.14 -18.61
N GLY A 80 -4.18 -3.61 -19.29
CA GLY A 80 -5.34 -2.99 -18.65
C GLY A 80 -5.31 -1.47 -18.71
N ASN A 81 -6.09 -0.82 -17.83
CA ASN A 81 -6.22 0.63 -17.83
C ASN A 81 -6.42 1.16 -16.40
N PHE A 82 -5.34 1.60 -15.79
CA PHE A 82 -5.34 2.20 -14.45
C PHE A 82 -6.31 3.39 -14.33
N LYS A 83 -6.45 4.20 -15.40
CA LYS A 83 -7.23 5.46 -15.39
C LYS A 83 -8.74 5.26 -15.21
N VAL A 84 -9.25 4.03 -15.24
CA VAL A 84 -10.67 3.69 -15.02
C VAL A 84 -10.87 2.60 -13.97
N ALA A 85 -9.80 2.03 -13.45
CA ALA A 85 -9.84 1.03 -12.39
C ALA A 85 -10.33 1.64 -11.07
N GLY A 86 -10.87 0.81 -10.19
CA GLY A 86 -11.25 1.10 -8.82
C GLY A 86 -10.54 0.18 -7.84
N LEU A 87 -10.93 0.22 -6.56
CA LEU A 87 -10.37 -0.65 -5.51
C LEU A 87 -10.70 -2.12 -5.77
N SER A 88 -11.90 -2.41 -6.28
CA SER A 88 -12.33 -3.78 -6.58
C SER A 88 -11.42 -4.47 -7.61
N GLU A 89 -10.86 -3.75 -8.58
CA GLU A 89 -9.87 -4.30 -9.49
C GLU A 89 -8.51 -4.52 -8.80
N VAL A 90 -8.11 -3.65 -7.87
CA VAL A 90 -6.87 -3.85 -7.09
C VAL A 90 -6.98 -5.11 -6.22
N VAL A 91 -8.13 -5.32 -5.57
CA VAL A 91 -8.42 -6.53 -4.79
C VAL A 91 -8.39 -7.78 -5.69
N ALA A 92 -9.05 -7.73 -6.85
CA ALA A 92 -9.06 -8.85 -7.81
C ALA A 92 -7.65 -9.19 -8.31
N ASP A 93 -6.82 -8.19 -8.62
CA ASP A 93 -5.43 -8.40 -9.04
C ASP A 93 -4.57 -9.03 -7.95
N ALA A 94 -4.74 -8.60 -6.71
CA ALA A 94 -4.04 -9.20 -5.57
C ALA A 94 -4.48 -10.64 -5.32
N CYS A 95 -5.79 -10.92 -5.43
CA CYS A 95 -6.30 -12.29 -5.35
C CYS A 95 -5.73 -13.19 -6.46
N ALA A 96 -5.67 -12.70 -7.70
CA ALA A 96 -5.07 -13.43 -8.81
C ALA A 96 -3.56 -13.67 -8.61
N ALA A 97 -2.85 -12.73 -7.99
CA ALA A 97 -1.45 -12.89 -7.62
C ALA A 97 -1.26 -13.99 -6.57
N ILE A 98 -2.17 -14.09 -5.60
CA ILE A 98 -2.18 -15.16 -4.58
C ILE A 98 -2.45 -16.52 -5.25
N ASP A 99 -3.44 -16.60 -6.14
CA ASP A 99 -3.76 -17.82 -6.89
C ASP A 99 -2.58 -18.28 -7.76
N PHE A 100 -1.89 -17.35 -8.42
CA PHE A 100 -0.69 -17.65 -9.22
C PHE A 100 0.45 -18.21 -8.37
N ILE A 101 0.75 -17.59 -7.23
CA ILE A 101 1.82 -18.04 -6.34
C ILE A 101 1.47 -19.38 -5.68
N GLY A 102 0.24 -19.53 -5.20
CA GLY A 102 -0.21 -20.79 -4.55
C GLY A 102 -0.42 -21.95 -5.51
N GLY A 103 -0.70 -21.67 -6.79
CA GLY A 103 -0.93 -22.67 -7.83
C GLY A 103 0.31 -22.95 -8.69
N GLU A 104 0.60 -22.04 -9.64
CA GLU A 104 1.63 -22.26 -10.65
C GLU A 104 3.07 -22.28 -10.11
N GLN A 105 3.31 -21.66 -8.96
CA GLN A 105 4.63 -21.58 -8.32
C GLN A 105 4.76 -22.49 -7.09
N GLY A 106 3.80 -23.39 -6.87
CA GLY A 106 3.74 -24.24 -5.68
C GLY A 106 4.90 -25.19 -5.48
N ASP A 107 5.64 -25.53 -6.55
CA ASP A 107 6.85 -26.38 -6.45
C ASP A 107 8.06 -25.61 -5.90
N VAL A 108 8.09 -24.29 -6.01
CA VAL A 108 9.22 -23.44 -5.61
C VAL A 108 8.95 -22.60 -4.36
N ILE A 109 7.69 -22.54 -3.90
CA ILE A 109 7.23 -21.76 -2.76
C ILE A 109 6.54 -22.66 -1.75
N ASN A 110 6.75 -22.41 -0.45
CA ASN A 110 5.99 -23.05 0.60
C ASN A 110 4.55 -22.50 0.64
N GLN A 111 3.60 -23.27 0.12
CA GLN A 111 2.22 -22.87 -0.07
C GLN A 111 1.47 -22.56 1.23
N ILE A 112 1.90 -23.13 2.36
CA ILE A 112 1.29 -22.84 3.68
C ILE A 112 1.90 -21.62 4.38
N GLU A 113 2.92 -21.00 3.79
CA GLU A 113 3.63 -19.83 4.32
C GLU A 113 3.60 -18.66 3.32
N ILE A 114 2.42 -18.38 2.73
CA ILE A 114 2.18 -17.22 1.87
C ILE A 114 1.64 -16.08 2.74
N TYR A 115 2.32 -14.95 2.72
CA TYR A 115 1.97 -13.74 3.44
C TYR A 115 1.57 -12.64 2.45
N LEU A 116 0.59 -11.81 2.82
CA LEU A 116 0.19 -10.64 2.07
C LEU A 116 0.76 -9.39 2.74
N LEU A 117 1.57 -8.62 2.03
CA LEU A 117 2.08 -7.33 2.49
C LEU A 117 1.47 -6.22 1.68
N GLY A 118 0.81 -5.28 2.34
CA GLY A 118 0.30 -4.07 1.72
C GLY A 118 1.03 -2.82 2.24
N HIS A 119 1.23 -1.84 1.36
CA HIS A 119 1.70 -0.50 1.74
C HIS A 119 0.61 0.53 1.44
N SER A 120 0.31 1.43 2.38
CA SER A 120 -0.66 2.50 2.20
C SER A 120 -2.04 1.96 1.78
N GLU A 121 -2.56 2.29 0.61
CA GLU A 121 -3.81 1.72 0.06
C GLU A 121 -3.80 0.18 0.07
N GLY A 122 -2.68 -0.46 -0.31
CA GLY A 122 -2.56 -1.91 -0.25
C GLY A 122 -2.68 -2.47 1.17
N ALA A 123 -2.19 -1.74 2.17
CA ALA A 123 -2.36 -2.11 3.57
C ALA A 123 -3.83 -1.97 4.03
N VAL A 124 -4.53 -0.95 3.55
CA VAL A 124 -5.96 -0.75 3.81
C VAL A 124 -6.80 -1.87 3.19
N LEU A 125 -6.42 -2.37 2.00
CA LEU A 125 -7.12 -3.44 1.29
C LEU A 125 -6.76 -4.85 1.78
N ALA A 126 -5.64 -5.03 2.47
CA ALA A 126 -5.15 -6.34 2.89
C ALA A 126 -6.16 -7.16 3.72
N PRO A 127 -6.93 -6.59 4.66
CA PRO A 127 -7.96 -7.34 5.39
C PRO A 127 -9.12 -7.83 4.49
N GLU A 128 -9.54 -7.06 3.47
CA GLU A 128 -10.55 -7.49 2.50
C GLU A 128 -10.04 -8.65 1.65
N ILE A 129 -8.83 -8.54 1.12
CA ILE A 129 -8.19 -9.60 0.33
C ILE A 129 -8.08 -10.87 1.16
N ALA A 130 -7.59 -10.77 2.38
CA ALA A 130 -7.44 -11.91 3.30
C ALA A 130 -8.77 -12.57 3.67
N ALA A 131 -9.87 -11.81 3.75
CA ALA A 131 -11.20 -12.37 4.03
C ALA A 131 -11.67 -13.41 3.01
N THR A 132 -11.13 -13.38 1.80
CA THR A 132 -11.43 -14.35 0.72
C THR A 132 -10.30 -15.35 0.46
N ARG A 133 -9.24 -15.32 1.27
CA ARG A 133 -7.99 -16.09 1.10
C ARG A 133 -7.57 -16.76 2.42
N PRO A 134 -8.32 -17.79 2.87
CA PRO A 134 -8.05 -18.45 4.16
C PRO A 134 -6.69 -19.18 4.19
N GLU A 135 -6.08 -19.44 3.03
CA GLU A 135 -4.76 -20.05 2.88
C GLU A 135 -3.60 -19.13 3.29
N LEU A 136 -3.83 -17.81 3.39
CA LEU A 136 -2.77 -16.89 3.79
C LEU A 136 -2.27 -17.17 5.22
N ALA A 137 -0.96 -17.15 5.37
CA ALA A 137 -0.31 -17.33 6.66
C ALA A 137 -0.45 -16.11 7.60
N GLY A 138 -0.70 -14.95 7.03
CA GLY A 138 -0.90 -13.70 7.75
C GLY A 138 -0.81 -12.49 6.84
N ILE A 139 -1.10 -11.31 7.39
CA ILE A 139 -1.05 -10.04 6.67
C ILE A 139 -0.10 -9.05 7.33
N ILE A 140 0.58 -8.26 6.51
CA ILE A 140 1.52 -7.22 6.93
C ILE A 140 1.01 -5.88 6.39
N MET A 141 0.72 -4.95 7.27
CA MET A 141 0.13 -3.66 6.96
C MET A 141 1.14 -2.55 7.24
N LEU A 142 1.70 -1.96 6.20
CA LEU A 142 2.66 -0.85 6.29
C LEU A 142 1.96 0.48 6.04
N CYS A 143 1.99 1.40 7.00
CA CYS A 143 1.43 2.75 6.88
C CYS A 143 -0.05 2.75 6.45
N ALA A 144 -0.90 1.99 7.15
CA ALA A 144 -2.34 1.91 6.89
C ALA A 144 -3.09 3.07 7.55
N SER A 145 -4.05 3.68 6.82
CA SER A 145 -5.04 4.59 7.42
C SER A 145 -6.33 3.83 7.76
N LEU A 146 -6.87 4.07 8.95
CA LEU A 146 -8.19 3.58 9.37
C LEU A 146 -9.27 4.66 9.32
N ARG A 147 -8.93 5.81 8.78
CA ARG A 147 -9.83 6.96 8.62
C ARG A 147 -10.58 6.87 7.31
N SER A 148 -11.71 7.57 7.22
CA SER A 148 -12.39 7.70 5.95
C SER A 148 -11.56 8.52 4.96
N PHE A 149 -11.71 8.24 3.68
CA PHE A 149 -11.06 9.01 2.61
C PHE A 149 -11.36 10.53 2.71
N GLU A 150 -12.54 10.89 3.20
CA GLU A 150 -12.92 12.28 3.43
C GLU A 150 -12.08 12.92 4.54
N GLN A 151 -11.88 12.21 5.67
CA GLN A 151 -11.04 12.69 6.78
C GLN A 151 -9.57 12.85 6.37
N ASP A 152 -9.00 11.87 5.67
CA ASP A 152 -7.64 11.95 5.17
C ASP A 152 -7.48 13.07 4.13
N GLY A 153 -8.47 13.25 3.25
CA GLY A 153 -8.47 14.32 2.27
C GLY A 153 -8.52 15.72 2.90
N VAL A 154 -9.31 15.91 3.96
CA VAL A 154 -9.35 17.18 4.73
C VAL A 154 -8.00 17.43 5.39
N LYS A 155 -7.46 16.45 6.13
CA LYS A 155 -6.14 16.55 6.78
C LYS A 155 -5.03 16.90 5.79
N ASN A 156 -4.97 16.20 4.66
CA ASN A 156 -3.95 16.45 3.64
C ASN A 156 -4.06 17.85 3.02
N ALA A 157 -5.28 18.36 2.80
CA ALA A 157 -5.50 19.70 2.32
C ALA A 157 -5.09 20.78 3.36
N GLU A 158 -5.32 20.53 4.65
CA GLU A 158 -4.86 21.41 5.74
C GLU A 158 -3.33 21.46 5.82
N ILE A 159 -2.66 20.31 5.72
CA ILE A 159 -1.20 20.22 5.68
C ILE A 159 -0.66 20.99 4.46
N LEU A 160 -1.24 20.77 3.28
CA LEU A 160 -0.85 21.51 2.08
C LEU A 160 -1.03 23.01 2.25
N ASN A 161 -2.17 23.46 2.80
CA ASN A 161 -2.42 24.88 3.07
C ASN A 161 -1.38 25.48 4.02
N ARG A 162 -1.02 24.74 5.09
CA ARG A 162 0.04 25.14 6.02
C ARG A 162 1.38 25.31 5.30
N ASP A 163 1.76 24.33 4.48
CA ASP A 163 3.01 24.35 3.73
C ASP A 163 3.05 25.47 2.71
N LEU A 164 1.95 25.71 1.98
CA LEU A 164 1.80 26.82 1.05
C LEU A 164 1.95 28.18 1.74
N ASN A 165 1.47 28.33 2.98
CA ASN A 165 1.60 29.56 3.75
C ASN A 165 3.05 29.84 4.19
N LYS A 166 3.88 28.81 4.38
CA LYS A 166 5.32 28.94 4.65
C LYS A 166 6.12 29.37 3.40
N MET A 167 5.61 29.16 2.18
CA MET A 167 6.28 29.54 0.94
C MET A 167 6.30 31.05 0.72
N THR A 168 7.46 31.62 0.42
CA THR A 168 7.65 33.04 0.14
C THR A 168 7.83 33.35 -1.35
N GLY A 169 7.82 34.63 -1.72
CA GLY A 169 8.08 35.09 -3.08
C GLY A 169 6.95 34.80 -4.09
N LEU A 170 7.25 35.01 -5.38
CA LEU A 170 6.27 34.88 -6.46
C LEU A 170 5.79 33.43 -6.63
N LYS A 171 6.69 32.44 -6.48
CA LYS A 171 6.36 31.03 -6.55
C LYS A 171 5.32 30.66 -5.48
N GLY A 172 5.51 31.11 -4.24
CA GLY A 172 4.54 30.86 -3.16
C GLY A 172 3.18 31.53 -3.41
N LYS A 173 3.15 32.75 -3.96
CA LYS A 173 1.90 33.42 -4.34
C LYS A 173 1.13 32.66 -5.41
N LEU A 174 1.81 32.19 -6.46
CA LEU A 174 1.21 31.38 -7.53
C LEU A 174 0.73 30.03 -7.01
N ALA A 175 1.56 29.32 -6.22
CA ALA A 175 1.16 28.04 -5.63
C ALA A 175 -0.11 28.19 -4.77
N ARG A 176 -0.20 29.21 -3.91
CA ARG A 176 -1.42 29.49 -3.15
C ARG A 176 -2.63 29.78 -4.03
N LEU A 177 -2.46 30.56 -5.10
CA LEU A 177 -3.57 30.88 -6.01
C LEU A 177 -4.23 29.63 -6.62
N PHE A 178 -3.43 28.60 -6.95
CA PHE A 178 -3.92 27.41 -7.65
C PHE A 178 -4.19 26.21 -6.75
N LEU A 179 -3.52 26.09 -5.60
CA LEU A 179 -3.54 24.88 -4.77
C LEU A 179 -4.19 25.08 -3.39
N TYR A 180 -4.34 26.33 -2.93
CA TYR A 180 -4.91 26.62 -1.62
C TYR A 180 -6.41 26.30 -1.60
N THR A 181 -6.84 25.55 -0.61
CA THR A 181 -8.23 25.14 -0.42
C THR A 181 -8.83 25.86 0.79
N LYS A 182 -9.73 26.82 0.58
CA LYS A 182 -10.36 27.60 1.67
C LYS A 182 -11.16 26.73 2.64
N ASP A 183 -11.90 25.79 2.10
CA ASP A 183 -12.73 24.87 2.87
C ASP A 183 -12.47 23.43 2.39
N PRO A 184 -11.52 22.72 3.02
CA PRO A 184 -11.20 21.35 2.68
C PRO A 184 -12.40 20.42 2.77
N LEU A 185 -13.22 20.53 3.83
CA LEU A 185 -14.38 19.67 4.03
C LEU A 185 -15.44 19.86 2.93
N ALA A 186 -15.82 21.10 2.65
CA ALA A 186 -16.78 21.39 1.57
C ALA A 186 -16.24 20.93 0.21
N THR A 187 -14.93 21.00 -0.02
CA THR A 187 -14.27 20.52 -1.23
C THR A 187 -14.40 18.99 -1.37
N MET A 188 -14.15 18.24 -0.29
CA MET A 188 -14.29 16.79 -0.27
C MET A 188 -15.76 16.37 -0.45
N GLN A 189 -16.69 17.01 0.22
CA GLN A 189 -18.13 16.77 0.06
C GLN A 189 -18.64 17.06 -1.36
N LYS A 190 -18.13 18.12 -2.00
CA LYS A 190 -18.42 18.41 -3.40
C LYS A 190 -17.88 17.33 -4.34
N LEU A 191 -16.66 16.86 -4.08
CA LEU A 191 -16.07 15.77 -4.84
C LEU A 191 -16.92 14.50 -4.69
N ARG A 192 -17.29 14.12 -3.46
CA ARG A 192 -18.15 12.97 -3.17
C ARG A 192 -19.45 13.04 -3.95
N ARG A 193 -20.20 14.13 -3.84
CA ARG A 193 -21.45 14.34 -4.60
C ARG A 193 -21.24 14.21 -6.11
N LYS A 194 -20.14 14.78 -6.63
CA LYS A 194 -19.80 14.69 -8.06
C LYS A 194 -19.58 13.27 -8.52
N VAL A 195 -18.84 12.42 -7.75
CA VAL A 195 -18.58 11.03 -8.13
C VAL A 195 -19.80 10.13 -7.94
N GLU A 196 -20.68 10.42 -7.00
CA GLU A 196 -21.91 9.68 -6.76
C GLU A 196 -22.95 9.91 -7.88
N THR A 197 -23.05 11.14 -8.39
CA THR A 197 -24.09 11.52 -9.35
C THR A 197 -23.68 11.35 -10.82
N THR A 198 -22.40 11.33 -11.15
CA THR A 198 -21.94 11.25 -12.53
C THR A 198 -21.99 9.83 -13.10
N LYS A 199 -22.33 9.71 -14.40
CA LYS A 199 -22.19 8.48 -15.19
C LYS A 199 -20.85 8.38 -15.94
N ALA A 200 -20.05 9.44 -15.91
CA ALA A 200 -18.76 9.46 -16.60
C ALA A 200 -17.76 8.52 -15.91
N LYS A 201 -17.02 7.73 -16.71
CA LYS A 201 -15.95 6.86 -16.18
C LYS A 201 -14.79 7.63 -15.56
N ARG A 202 -14.58 8.88 -15.95
CA ARG A 202 -13.50 9.76 -15.48
C ARG A 202 -14.01 11.18 -15.28
N ILE A 203 -13.50 11.82 -14.22
CA ILE A 203 -13.77 13.24 -13.89
C ILE A 203 -12.47 14.02 -13.75
N TRP A 204 -12.58 15.35 -13.86
CA TRP A 204 -11.50 16.24 -13.51
C TRP A 204 -11.49 16.50 -11.99
N VAL A 205 -10.34 16.22 -11.36
CA VAL A 205 -10.03 16.60 -9.97
C VAL A 205 -8.72 17.39 -10.04
N ALA A 206 -8.76 18.64 -9.65
CA ALA A 206 -7.69 19.61 -9.91
C ALA A 206 -7.29 19.59 -11.40
N PHE A 207 -6.06 19.26 -11.72
CA PHE A 207 -5.52 19.25 -13.09
C PHE A 207 -5.48 17.86 -13.72
N ASN A 208 -6.02 16.83 -13.05
CA ASN A 208 -5.94 15.44 -13.49
C ASN A 208 -7.31 14.82 -13.80
N ARG A 209 -7.38 13.97 -14.82
CA ARG A 209 -8.54 13.12 -15.07
C ARG A 209 -8.37 11.80 -14.33
N VAL A 210 -9.24 11.58 -13.35
CA VAL A 210 -9.20 10.45 -12.42
C VAL A 210 -10.38 9.50 -12.61
N SER A 211 -10.23 8.24 -12.18
CA SER A 211 -11.29 7.24 -12.19
C SER A 211 -12.44 7.63 -11.27
N THR A 212 -13.65 7.69 -11.80
CA THR A 212 -14.86 7.92 -11.00
C THR A 212 -15.15 6.70 -10.12
N LYS A 213 -14.89 5.49 -10.65
CA LYS A 213 -15.06 4.22 -9.93
C LYS A 213 -14.18 4.20 -8.69
N PHE A 214 -12.88 4.49 -8.84
CA PHE A 214 -11.93 4.56 -7.73
C PHE A 214 -12.45 5.46 -6.60
N TYR A 215 -12.78 6.70 -6.90
CA TYR A 215 -13.24 7.64 -5.86
C TYR A 215 -14.55 7.19 -5.22
N ARG A 216 -15.50 6.63 -6.01
CA ARG A 216 -16.77 6.14 -5.48
C ARG A 216 -16.56 4.98 -4.50
N GLU A 217 -15.71 4.03 -4.85
CA GLU A 217 -15.38 2.90 -3.99
C GLU A 217 -14.63 3.36 -2.74
N THR A 218 -13.63 4.24 -2.88
CA THR A 218 -12.84 4.74 -1.75
C THR A 218 -13.67 5.56 -0.75
N PHE A 219 -14.62 6.39 -1.22
CA PHE A 219 -15.51 7.13 -0.31
C PHE A 219 -16.44 6.23 0.51
N ASN A 220 -16.71 5.01 0.04
CA ASN A 220 -17.59 4.06 0.72
C ASN A 220 -16.82 2.88 1.34
N TYR A 221 -15.49 2.91 1.30
CA TYR A 221 -14.67 1.83 1.83
C TYR A 221 -14.60 1.87 3.36
N ASP A 222 -14.84 0.73 3.99
CA ASP A 222 -14.79 0.57 5.44
C ASP A 222 -13.81 -0.55 5.84
N VAL A 223 -12.54 -0.19 5.99
CA VAL A 223 -11.48 -1.10 6.41
C VAL A 223 -11.75 -1.71 7.78
N LYS A 224 -12.42 -0.97 8.68
CA LYS A 224 -12.69 -1.44 10.06
C LYS A 224 -13.61 -2.65 10.06
N SER A 225 -14.61 -2.67 9.16
CA SER A 225 -15.51 -3.81 9.04
C SER A 225 -14.81 -5.10 8.61
N PHE A 226 -13.76 -5.00 7.78
CA PHE A 226 -12.92 -6.15 7.40
C PHE A 226 -11.98 -6.56 8.53
N LEU A 227 -11.36 -5.60 9.22
CA LEU A 227 -10.51 -5.87 10.39
C LEU A 227 -11.25 -6.58 11.51
N GLN A 228 -12.50 -6.19 11.81
CA GLN A 228 -13.34 -6.84 12.83
C GLN A 228 -13.63 -8.32 12.54
N LYS A 229 -13.57 -8.71 11.28
CA LYS A 229 -13.83 -10.09 10.81
C LYS A 229 -12.56 -10.86 10.50
N ASN A 230 -11.40 -10.19 10.55
CA ASN A 230 -10.13 -10.81 10.20
C ASN A 230 -9.76 -11.95 11.15
N GLN A 231 -9.32 -13.08 10.58
CA GLN A 231 -8.86 -14.26 11.31
C GLN A 231 -7.36 -14.50 11.19
N HIS A 232 -6.70 -13.79 10.28
CA HIS A 232 -5.28 -13.95 10.01
C HIS A 232 -4.44 -13.16 11.02
N PRO A 233 -3.28 -13.66 11.46
CA PRO A 233 -2.32 -12.88 12.21
C PRO A 233 -1.93 -11.61 11.46
N ILE A 234 -1.76 -10.50 12.18
CA ILE A 234 -1.41 -9.19 11.62
C ILE A 234 -0.09 -8.69 12.18
N LEU A 235 0.78 -8.19 11.31
CA LEU A 235 1.84 -7.23 11.64
C LEU A 235 1.45 -5.87 11.08
N ALA A 236 1.35 -4.84 11.93
CA ALA A 236 1.11 -3.48 11.51
C ALA A 236 2.28 -2.57 11.88
N ILE A 237 2.81 -1.84 10.90
CA ILE A 237 3.94 -0.92 11.07
C ILE A 237 3.55 0.46 10.55
N GLY A 238 3.70 1.48 11.37
CA GLY A 238 3.52 2.89 11.00
C GLY A 238 4.74 3.72 11.36
N GLY A 239 4.80 4.95 10.83
CA GLY A 239 5.87 5.89 11.11
C GLY A 239 5.40 7.06 11.97
N SER A 240 6.22 7.52 12.95
CA SER A 240 5.86 8.66 13.79
C SER A 240 5.81 9.99 13.02
N LYS A 241 6.47 10.07 11.86
CA LYS A 241 6.48 11.23 10.95
C LYS A 241 5.60 11.03 9.71
N ASP A 242 4.75 10.00 9.68
CA ASP A 242 3.81 9.78 8.57
C ASP A 242 2.71 10.86 8.60
N PHE A 243 2.75 11.76 7.63
CA PHE A 243 1.72 12.80 7.51
C PHE A 243 0.47 12.31 6.75
N GLN A 244 0.58 11.24 5.97
CA GLN A 244 -0.55 10.70 5.19
C GLN A 244 -1.43 9.81 6.06
N CYS A 245 -0.84 8.84 6.76
CA CYS A 245 -1.53 7.97 7.69
C CYS A 245 -1.21 8.38 9.13
N HIS A 246 -2.22 8.38 10.00
CA HIS A 246 -1.96 8.78 11.39
C HIS A 246 -1.27 7.64 12.13
N PRO A 247 -0.18 7.89 12.89
CA PRO A 247 0.51 6.84 13.63
C PRO A 247 -0.40 6.02 14.54
N ASP A 248 -1.36 6.66 15.21
CA ASP A 248 -2.32 5.99 16.11
C ASP A 248 -3.20 4.96 15.39
N ASP A 249 -3.44 5.12 14.07
CA ASP A 249 -4.21 4.14 13.30
C ASP A 249 -3.52 2.77 13.30
N THR A 250 -2.18 2.75 13.39
CA THR A 250 -1.39 1.50 13.54
C THR A 250 -1.73 0.77 14.84
N LEU A 251 -1.89 1.49 15.95
CA LEU A 251 -2.26 0.91 17.25
C LEU A 251 -3.71 0.45 17.28
N LEU A 252 -4.62 1.22 16.64
CA LEU A 252 -6.04 0.89 16.55
C LEU A 252 -6.31 -0.42 15.81
N ILE A 253 -5.43 -0.85 14.88
CA ILE A 253 -5.56 -2.16 14.21
C ILE A 253 -5.64 -3.28 15.23
N LYS A 254 -4.79 -3.25 16.27
CA LYS A 254 -4.78 -4.25 17.35
C LYS A 254 -6.05 -4.22 18.21
N GLU A 255 -6.64 -3.06 18.39
CA GLU A 255 -7.86 -2.91 19.18
C GLU A 255 -9.10 -3.41 18.43
N ILE A 256 -9.11 -3.28 17.11
CA ILE A 256 -10.24 -3.62 16.24
C ILE A 256 -10.21 -5.08 15.82
N SER A 257 -9.04 -5.62 15.49
CA SER A 257 -8.92 -7.00 14.99
C SER A 257 -8.99 -8.02 16.13
N PRO A 258 -9.82 -9.07 16.01
CA PRO A 258 -9.89 -10.15 16.99
C PRO A 258 -8.69 -11.11 16.90
N SER A 259 -7.91 -11.04 15.82
CA SER A 259 -6.78 -11.92 15.58
C SER A 259 -5.52 -11.46 16.31
N GLN A 260 -4.52 -12.34 16.39
CA GLN A 260 -3.22 -12.00 16.94
C GLN A 260 -2.58 -10.87 16.12
N THR A 261 -2.40 -9.71 16.75
CA THR A 261 -1.91 -8.50 16.09
C THR A 261 -0.71 -7.93 16.83
N GLU A 262 0.38 -7.75 16.10
CA GLU A 262 1.59 -7.05 16.53
C GLU A 262 1.65 -5.69 15.86
N THR A 263 1.97 -4.64 16.63
CA THR A 263 1.98 -3.25 16.13
C THR A 263 3.27 -2.55 16.50
N HIS A 264 3.82 -1.77 15.56
CA HIS A 264 5.00 -0.95 15.77
C HIS A 264 4.82 0.44 15.16
N ILE A 265 5.18 1.48 15.93
CA ILE A 265 5.40 2.82 15.42
C ILE A 265 6.91 3.03 15.40
N ILE A 266 7.49 3.21 14.22
CA ILE A 266 8.93 3.46 14.06
C ILE A 266 9.16 4.96 14.17
N GLU A 267 10.05 5.34 15.09
CA GLU A 267 10.38 6.75 15.35
C GLU A 267 11.05 7.38 14.13
N ASP A 268 10.70 8.63 13.87
CA ASP A 268 11.17 9.42 12.71
C ASP A 268 10.95 8.79 11.32
N MET A 269 10.12 7.75 11.20
CA MET A 269 9.78 7.18 9.91
C MET A 269 8.65 7.96 9.24
N ASP A 270 8.82 8.27 7.96
CA ASP A 270 7.79 8.86 7.11
C ASP A 270 6.94 7.80 6.36
N HIS A 271 5.97 8.27 5.56
CA HIS A 271 5.09 7.41 4.77
C HIS A 271 5.82 6.55 3.73
N THR A 272 7.02 6.96 3.30
CA THR A 272 7.85 6.22 2.34
C THR A 272 8.80 5.22 3.02
N LEU A 273 8.56 4.94 4.30
CA LEU A 273 9.36 4.05 5.16
C LEU A 273 10.80 4.54 5.36
N ARG A 274 11.03 5.85 5.26
CA ARG A 274 12.37 6.47 5.34
C ARG A 274 12.50 7.36 6.57
N LEU A 275 13.74 7.58 6.95
CA LEU A 275 14.08 8.50 8.05
C LEU A 275 13.73 9.94 7.65
N GLN A 276 12.84 10.56 8.41
CA GLN A 276 12.41 11.96 8.30
C GLN A 276 12.77 12.72 9.56
N ARG A 277 13.90 13.44 9.58
CA ARG A 277 14.36 14.17 10.76
C ARG A 277 13.56 15.43 11.05
N GLU A 278 13.09 16.09 10.00
CA GLU A 278 12.31 17.33 10.11
C GLU A 278 10.80 17.04 10.03
N GLU A 279 9.98 18.08 10.16
CA GLU A 279 8.55 17.98 9.95
C GLU A 279 8.28 17.56 8.49
N ALA A 280 7.61 16.43 8.30
CA ALA A 280 7.24 15.97 6.97
C ALA A 280 6.24 16.94 6.31
N THR A 281 6.50 17.29 5.04
CA THR A 281 5.66 18.19 4.27
C THR A 281 5.30 17.57 2.92
N ILE A 282 4.17 17.96 2.35
CA ILE A 282 3.79 17.53 0.99
C ILE A 282 4.80 18.02 -0.04
N ILE A 283 5.42 19.19 0.21
CA ILE A 283 6.38 19.81 -0.70
C ILE A 283 7.73 19.09 -0.67
N SER A 284 8.18 18.66 0.52
CA SER A 284 9.44 17.93 0.68
C SER A 284 9.34 16.44 0.33
N TYR A 285 8.13 15.91 0.18
CA TYR A 285 7.87 14.49 -0.07
C TYR A 285 8.66 13.91 -1.25
N ALA A 286 8.77 14.70 -2.35
CA ALA A 286 9.54 14.29 -3.52
C ALA A 286 11.03 14.07 -3.24
N SER A 287 11.61 14.87 -2.34
CA SER A 287 13.03 14.76 -1.98
C SER A 287 13.28 13.66 -0.95
N SER A 288 12.29 13.31 -0.12
CA SER A 288 12.42 12.23 0.86
C SER A 288 12.27 10.82 0.27
N CYS A 289 11.75 10.72 -0.97
CA CYS A 289 11.56 9.42 -1.64
C CYS A 289 12.85 8.73 -2.15
N SER A 290 14.02 9.34 -1.98
CA SER A 290 15.30 8.77 -2.43
C SER A 290 16.06 8.10 -1.29
N GLY A 291 16.79 7.01 -1.61
CA GLY A 291 17.61 6.27 -0.63
C GLY A 291 16.94 5.01 -0.10
N PRO A 292 17.61 4.27 0.77
CA PRO A 292 17.09 3.03 1.33
C PRO A 292 15.95 3.30 2.31
N ILE A 293 15.04 2.34 2.44
CA ILE A 293 14.05 2.33 3.53
C ILE A 293 14.75 2.08 4.86
N MET A 294 14.12 2.43 5.98
CA MET A 294 14.67 2.20 7.30
C MET A 294 14.90 0.70 7.55
N PRO A 295 16.10 0.26 7.96
CA PRO A 295 16.41 -1.15 8.19
C PRO A 295 15.46 -1.81 9.18
N GLU A 296 14.98 -1.07 10.16
CA GLU A 296 14.04 -1.54 11.18
C GLU A 296 12.73 -2.09 10.58
N VAL A 297 12.25 -1.53 9.46
CA VAL A 297 11.07 -2.06 8.76
C VAL A 297 11.36 -3.48 8.25
N ASN A 298 12.49 -3.65 7.57
CA ASN A 298 12.92 -4.93 7.02
C ASN A 298 13.08 -5.99 8.12
N GLU A 299 13.75 -5.61 9.21
CA GLU A 299 14.03 -6.48 10.36
C GLU A 299 12.73 -6.94 11.03
N LYS A 300 11.77 -6.02 11.26
CA LYS A 300 10.49 -6.37 11.88
C LYS A 300 9.65 -7.28 10.99
N VAL A 301 9.59 -7.02 9.68
CA VAL A 301 8.90 -7.87 8.73
C VAL A 301 9.47 -9.28 8.73
N TYR A 302 10.79 -9.40 8.62
CA TYR A 302 11.45 -10.71 8.65
C TYR A 302 11.29 -11.42 9.99
N ALA A 303 11.53 -10.74 11.11
CA ALA A 303 11.42 -11.33 12.44
C ALA A 303 10.03 -11.90 12.71
N TRP A 304 8.99 -11.19 12.27
CA TRP A 304 7.61 -11.63 12.40
C TRP A 304 7.32 -12.88 11.55
N ILE A 305 7.77 -12.93 10.29
CA ILE A 305 7.65 -14.11 9.42
C ILE A 305 8.38 -15.31 10.03
N ALA A 306 9.61 -15.11 10.50
CA ALA A 306 10.40 -16.16 11.13
C ALA A 306 9.77 -16.67 12.44
N GLN A 307 9.11 -15.81 13.20
CA GLN A 307 8.35 -16.22 14.38
C GLN A 307 7.15 -17.09 13.98
N ARG A 308 6.34 -16.67 12.99
CA ARG A 308 5.19 -17.46 12.50
C ARG A 308 5.62 -18.83 12.01
N LYS A 309 6.74 -18.91 11.29
CA LYS A 309 7.31 -20.19 10.84
C LYS A 309 7.63 -21.13 12.02
N ARG A 310 8.28 -20.61 13.07
CA ARG A 310 8.59 -21.40 14.28
C ARG A 310 7.34 -21.89 15.00
N GLU A 311 6.32 -21.06 15.13
CA GLU A 311 5.06 -21.42 15.79
C GLU A 311 4.32 -22.55 15.06
N ARG A 312 4.36 -22.54 13.72
CA ARG A 312 3.80 -23.62 12.90
C ARG A 312 4.61 -24.91 12.94
N ALA A 313 5.93 -24.81 12.98
CA ALA A 313 6.80 -26.00 13.08
C ALA A 313 6.73 -26.69 14.45
N GLY A 314 6.26 -26.00 15.49
CA GLY A 314 6.06 -26.53 16.84
C GLY A 314 4.67 -27.13 17.09
N GLN A 315 3.76 -27.02 16.12
CA GLN A 315 2.42 -27.64 16.14
C GLN A 315 2.43 -28.98 15.39
#